data_62c2cf157d969c9c84b25862efe83ca1
#
_entry.id   62c2cf157d969c9c84b25862efe83ca1
#
_cell.length_a   1.000
_cell.length_b   1.000
_cell.length_c   1.000
_cell.angle_alpha   90.00
_cell.angle_beta   90.00
_cell.angle_gamma   90.00
#
_symmetry.space_group_name_H-M   'P 1'
#
loop_
_entity.id
_entity.type
_entity.pdbx_description
1 polymer ?
#
loop_
_entity_poly.entity_id
_entity_poly.type
_entity_poly.pdbx_seq_one_letter_code
_entity_poly.pdbx_strand_id
1 'polypeptide(L)'
;MLLSSVRNYYSTLPLKDHDHTRYVTALALSMFDQWRKIYQMPDRMRTLLHMAGLLHDAGQVINYYSHARHSAYMTANAHIFGWSHKEQVLCALITAFHHGFSGKILKSIKETQILTEKEIDRVKILSAFLALAESLDENHEQCISQVICTSTPSSLNIHIYLNRDNFICLLYTSDAA
;
A
#
# COMPACT_ATOMS: atom_id res chain seq x y z
N MET A 1 13.11 -6.81 14.21
CA MET A 1 14.28 -6.37 13.43
C MET A 1 13.91 -5.78 12.08
N LEU A 2 13.21 -6.47 11.18
CA LEU A 2 12.87 -5.97 9.83
C LEU A 2 12.01 -4.69 9.85
N LEU A 3 10.85 -4.68 10.53
CA LEU A 3 10.00 -3.49 10.63
C LEU A 3 10.71 -2.29 11.30
N SER A 4 11.60 -2.54 12.24
CA SER A 4 12.41 -1.48 12.85
C SER A 4 13.37 -0.86 11.82
N SER A 5 13.99 -1.67 10.97
CA SER A 5 14.87 -1.18 9.90
C SER A 5 14.10 -0.34 8.87
N VAL A 6 12.91 -0.78 8.46
CA VAL A 6 12.03 -0.01 7.55
C VAL A 6 11.60 1.30 8.20
N ARG A 7 11.17 1.28 9.47
CA ARG A 7 10.78 2.50 10.19
C ARG A 7 11.93 3.49 10.32
N ASN A 8 13.14 3.01 10.60
CA ASN A 8 14.32 3.87 10.64
C ASN A 8 14.58 4.50 9.28
N TYR A 9 14.56 3.71 8.19
CA TYR A 9 14.70 4.25 6.84
C TYR A 9 13.61 5.27 6.53
N TYR A 10 12.34 4.94 6.78
CA TYR A 10 11.20 5.83 6.60
C TYR A 10 11.34 7.14 7.37
N SER A 11 11.83 7.10 8.62
CA SER A 11 12.00 8.31 9.45
C SER A 11 13.10 9.25 8.95
N THR A 12 13.99 8.78 8.07
CA THR A 12 15.02 9.62 7.44
C THR A 12 14.55 10.29 6.15
N LEU A 13 13.39 9.89 5.61
CA LEU A 13 12.86 10.46 4.39
C LEU A 13 12.22 11.83 4.69
N PRO A 14 12.57 12.88 3.96
CA PRO A 14 11.98 14.21 4.13
C PRO A 14 10.60 14.29 3.45
N LEU A 15 9.68 13.42 3.85
CA LEU A 15 8.30 13.42 3.36
C LEU A 15 7.54 14.62 3.90
N LYS A 16 6.65 15.17 3.08
CA LYS A 16 5.82 16.31 3.47
C LYS A 16 4.75 15.93 4.48
N ASP A 17 4.24 14.71 4.39
CA ASP A 17 3.13 14.23 5.21
C ASP A 17 3.36 12.79 5.70
N HIS A 18 3.96 12.69 6.88
CA HIS A 18 4.13 11.41 7.56
C HIS A 18 2.83 10.87 8.19
N ASP A 19 1.87 11.76 8.48
CA ASP A 19 0.61 11.36 9.10
C ASP A 19 -0.29 10.67 8.08
N HIS A 20 -0.40 11.21 6.87
CA HIS A 20 -1.06 10.56 5.73
C HIS A 20 -0.50 9.15 5.50
N THR A 21 0.81 9.04 5.33
CA THR A 21 1.46 7.73 5.07
C THR A 21 1.16 6.70 6.16
N ARG A 22 1.16 7.10 7.44
CA ARG A 22 0.82 6.20 8.55
C ARG A 22 -0.65 5.82 8.55
N TYR A 23 -1.51 6.78 8.25
CA TYR A 23 -2.96 6.58 8.23
C TYR A 23 -3.38 5.64 7.09
N VAL A 24 -2.91 5.86 5.88
CA VAL A 24 -3.12 4.98 4.71
C VAL A 24 -2.61 3.56 5.01
N THR A 25 -1.42 3.45 5.61
CA THR A 25 -0.88 2.15 6.04
C THR A 25 -1.81 1.45 7.02
N ALA A 26 -2.36 2.16 8.01
CA ALA A 26 -3.26 1.58 8.99
C ALA A 26 -4.59 1.11 8.36
N LEU A 27 -5.16 1.89 7.45
CA LEU A 27 -6.37 1.51 6.70
C LEU A 27 -6.14 0.24 5.86
N ALA A 28 -5.03 0.19 5.10
CA ALA A 28 -4.66 -0.97 4.29
C ALA A 28 -4.50 -2.23 5.14
N LEU A 29 -3.83 -2.12 6.29
CA LEU A 29 -3.66 -3.24 7.23
C LEU A 29 -4.97 -3.67 7.87
N SER A 30 -5.87 -2.75 8.17
CA SER A 30 -7.20 -3.06 8.70
C SER A 30 -8.02 -3.90 7.70
N MET A 31 -8.02 -3.53 6.42
CA MET A 31 -8.66 -4.31 5.35
C MET A 31 -8.00 -5.68 5.18
N PHE A 32 -6.68 -5.73 5.18
CA PHE A 32 -5.93 -6.99 5.11
C PHE A 32 -6.29 -7.94 6.23
N ASP A 33 -6.30 -7.49 7.48
CA ASP A 33 -6.55 -8.33 8.66
C ASP A 33 -7.96 -8.95 8.62
N GLN A 34 -8.94 -8.24 8.05
CA GLN A 34 -10.31 -8.71 7.92
C GLN A 34 -10.48 -9.71 6.77
N TRP A 35 -9.80 -9.52 5.64
CA TRP A 35 -9.96 -10.38 4.46
C TRP A 35 -8.84 -11.39 4.25
N ARG A 36 -7.80 -11.41 5.07
CA ARG A 36 -6.64 -12.30 4.90
C ARG A 36 -6.99 -13.79 4.79
N LYS A 37 -8.04 -14.24 5.50
CA LYS A 37 -8.49 -15.64 5.46
C LYS A 37 -9.15 -15.98 4.12
N ILE A 38 -9.93 -15.06 3.56
CA ILE A 38 -10.61 -15.22 2.27
C ILE A 38 -9.57 -15.40 1.16
N TYR A 39 -8.54 -14.54 1.15
CA TYR A 39 -7.46 -14.60 0.18
C TYR A 39 -6.33 -15.58 0.54
N GLN A 40 -6.47 -16.33 1.62
CA GLN A 40 -5.46 -17.29 2.10
C GLN A 40 -4.06 -16.67 2.19
N MET A 41 -3.98 -15.45 2.74
CA MET A 41 -2.75 -14.69 2.85
C MET A 41 -1.91 -15.13 4.05
N PRO A 42 -0.64 -15.53 3.86
CA PRO A 42 0.29 -15.77 4.97
C PRO A 42 0.54 -14.53 5.82
N ASP A 43 0.89 -14.70 7.08
CA ASP A 43 1.22 -13.60 8.00
C ASP A 43 2.33 -12.69 7.45
N ARG A 44 3.27 -13.26 6.72
CA ARG A 44 4.37 -12.50 6.10
C ARG A 44 3.88 -11.44 5.13
N MET A 45 2.75 -11.66 4.45
CA MET A 45 2.15 -10.68 3.53
C MET A 45 1.69 -9.41 4.26
N ARG A 46 1.23 -9.54 5.52
CA ARG A 46 0.92 -8.38 6.36
C ARG A 46 2.14 -7.50 6.60
N THR A 47 3.29 -8.13 6.86
CA THR A 47 4.56 -7.39 7.04
C THR A 47 4.97 -6.67 5.76
N LEU A 48 4.85 -7.32 4.60
CA LEU A 48 5.15 -6.71 3.31
C LEU A 48 4.22 -5.53 3.00
N LEU A 49 2.92 -5.68 3.26
CA LEU A 49 1.96 -4.59 3.10
C LEU A 49 2.28 -3.41 4.04
N HIS A 50 2.63 -3.68 5.29
CA HIS A 50 3.04 -2.63 6.23
C HIS A 50 4.27 -1.86 5.73
N MET A 51 5.28 -2.58 5.23
CA MET A 51 6.49 -1.95 4.69
C MET A 51 6.19 -1.14 3.44
N ALA A 52 5.41 -1.69 2.52
CA ALA A 52 5.01 -1.01 1.30
C ALA A 52 4.17 0.24 1.61
N GLY A 53 3.26 0.15 2.58
CA GLY A 53 2.47 1.28 3.05
C GLY A 53 3.34 2.41 3.60
N LEU A 54 4.36 2.11 4.40
CA LEU A 54 5.29 3.13 4.90
C LEU A 54 6.15 3.76 3.78
N LEU A 55 6.36 3.07 2.67
CA LEU A 55 7.27 3.50 1.61
C LEU A 55 6.55 3.93 0.32
N HIS A 56 5.20 3.87 0.26
CA HIS A 56 4.48 4.12 -0.99
C HIS A 56 4.73 5.52 -1.55
N ASP A 57 4.89 6.50 -0.68
CA ASP A 57 5.14 7.89 -1.00
C ASP A 57 6.62 8.32 -0.95
N ALA A 58 7.55 7.40 -0.67
CA ALA A 58 8.97 7.71 -0.57
C ALA A 58 9.51 8.45 -1.81
N GLY A 59 8.96 8.17 -2.99
CA GLY A 59 9.35 8.77 -4.27
C GLY A 59 8.97 10.23 -4.43
N GLN A 60 8.08 10.77 -3.62
CA GLN A 60 7.74 12.20 -3.63
C GLN A 60 8.96 13.09 -3.32
N VAL A 61 9.95 12.55 -2.60
CA VAL A 61 11.25 13.21 -2.36
C VAL A 61 11.99 13.51 -3.66
N ILE A 62 11.80 12.67 -4.69
CA ILE A 62 12.41 12.85 -6.00
C ILE A 62 11.53 13.74 -6.88
N ASN A 63 10.27 13.34 -7.05
CA ASN A 63 9.28 14.09 -7.82
C ASN A 63 7.86 13.62 -7.46
N TYR A 64 6.94 14.56 -7.33
CA TYR A 64 5.52 14.25 -7.13
C TYR A 64 4.95 13.45 -8.32
N TYR A 65 5.26 13.87 -9.55
CA TYR A 65 4.81 13.15 -10.75
C TYR A 65 5.50 11.79 -10.87
N SER A 66 4.69 10.74 -11.07
CA SER A 66 5.17 9.35 -11.15
C SER A 66 5.87 8.86 -9.86
N HIS A 67 5.54 9.46 -8.69
CA HIS A 67 6.18 9.09 -7.41
C HIS A 67 6.06 7.60 -7.09
N ALA A 68 4.99 6.91 -7.49
CA ALA A 68 4.87 5.47 -7.34
C ALA A 68 6.05 4.69 -7.95
N ARG A 69 6.55 5.10 -9.12
CA ARG A 69 7.72 4.49 -9.76
C ARG A 69 9.01 4.84 -9.01
N HIS A 70 9.12 6.08 -8.54
CA HIS A 70 10.26 6.52 -7.74
C HIS A 70 10.29 5.80 -6.39
N SER A 71 9.12 5.65 -5.74
CA SER A 71 8.98 4.90 -4.49
C SER A 71 9.36 3.43 -4.65
N ALA A 72 8.92 2.79 -5.74
CA ALA A 72 9.30 1.43 -6.07
C ALA A 72 10.82 1.30 -6.27
N TYR A 73 11.43 2.22 -7.01
CA TYR A 73 12.89 2.24 -7.21
C TYR A 73 13.64 2.40 -5.88
N MET A 74 13.21 3.36 -5.05
CA MET A 74 13.81 3.57 -3.72
C MET A 74 13.66 2.34 -2.85
N THR A 75 12.49 1.70 -2.84
CA THR A 75 12.22 0.48 -2.08
C THR A 75 13.08 -0.69 -2.56
N ALA A 76 13.21 -0.87 -3.88
CA ALA A 76 14.03 -1.94 -4.47
C ALA A 76 15.53 -1.80 -4.18
N ASN A 77 16.00 -0.58 -3.93
CA ASN A 77 17.41 -0.26 -3.69
C ASN A 77 17.72 0.15 -2.23
N ALA A 78 16.71 0.13 -1.35
CA ALA A 78 16.89 0.49 0.05
C ALA A 78 17.73 -0.55 0.79
N HIS A 79 18.73 -0.09 1.54
CA HIS A 79 19.53 -0.95 2.42
C HIS A 79 18.76 -1.24 3.73
N ILE A 80 17.80 -2.16 3.65
CA ILE A 80 16.96 -2.55 4.78
C ILE A 80 17.38 -3.94 5.27
N PHE A 81 17.72 -4.04 6.53
CA PHE A 81 18.18 -5.30 7.12
C PHE A 81 16.99 -6.22 7.43
N GLY A 82 17.15 -7.50 7.09
CA GLY A 82 16.25 -8.57 7.53
C GLY A 82 15.18 -8.96 6.51
N TRP A 83 15.19 -8.44 5.28
CA TRP A 83 14.42 -8.99 4.18
C TRP A 83 15.30 -9.72 3.16
N SER A 84 14.72 -10.70 2.50
CA SER A 84 15.34 -11.33 1.35
C SER A 84 15.18 -10.47 0.09
N HIS A 85 16.02 -10.67 -0.91
CA HIS A 85 15.87 -9.98 -2.20
C HIS A 85 14.47 -10.14 -2.79
N LYS A 86 13.89 -11.35 -2.69
CA LYS A 86 12.51 -11.62 -3.15
C LYS A 86 11.48 -10.76 -2.42
N GLU A 87 11.57 -10.63 -1.11
CA GLU A 87 10.67 -9.77 -0.32
C GLU A 87 10.82 -8.30 -0.65
N GLN A 88 12.03 -7.87 -0.93
CA GLN A 88 12.32 -6.51 -1.39
C GLN A 88 11.63 -6.23 -2.73
N VAL A 89 11.72 -7.17 -3.69
CA VAL A 89 11.03 -7.05 -4.99
C VAL A 89 9.51 -7.05 -4.81
N LEU A 90 8.96 -7.93 -3.96
CA LEU A 90 7.52 -7.95 -3.66
C LEU A 90 7.06 -6.61 -3.07
N CYS A 91 7.79 -6.08 -2.10
CA CYS A 91 7.48 -4.79 -1.47
C CYS A 91 7.53 -3.63 -2.49
N ALA A 92 8.58 -3.59 -3.33
CA ALA A 92 8.71 -2.59 -4.38
C ALA A 92 7.56 -2.65 -5.40
N LEU A 93 7.08 -3.84 -5.75
CA LEU A 93 5.92 -3.99 -6.64
C LEU A 93 4.62 -3.51 -5.98
N ILE A 94 4.39 -3.85 -4.70
CA ILE A 94 3.21 -3.35 -3.97
C ILE A 94 3.24 -1.82 -3.96
N THR A 95 4.40 -1.24 -3.69
CA THR A 95 4.63 0.21 -3.72
C THR A 95 4.41 0.79 -5.14
N ALA A 96 4.88 0.12 -6.19
CA ALA A 96 4.70 0.57 -7.58
C ALA A 96 3.23 0.66 -8.00
N PHE A 97 2.37 -0.14 -7.41
CA PHE A 97 0.98 -0.31 -7.82
C PHE A 97 -0.05 0.31 -6.87
N HIS A 98 0.38 1.20 -5.96
CA HIS A 98 -0.54 1.82 -5.01
C HIS A 98 -1.57 2.79 -5.66
N HIS A 99 -1.37 3.21 -6.91
CA HIS A 99 -2.37 3.90 -7.74
C HIS A 99 -3.06 2.98 -8.76
N GLY A 100 -2.82 1.68 -8.68
CA GLY A 100 -3.42 0.69 -9.56
C GLY A 100 -2.39 -0.21 -10.25
N PHE A 101 -2.84 -1.42 -10.57
CA PHE A 101 -1.99 -2.42 -11.20
C PHE A 101 -1.74 -2.10 -12.68
N SER A 102 -0.49 -2.22 -13.11
CA SER A 102 -0.07 -2.07 -14.50
C SER A 102 0.77 -3.25 -14.99
N GLY A 103 0.22 -4.02 -15.91
CA GLY A 103 0.94 -5.14 -16.55
C GLY A 103 2.14 -4.68 -17.38
N LYS A 104 2.16 -3.42 -17.87
CA LYS A 104 3.32 -2.85 -18.57
C LYS A 104 4.48 -2.61 -17.60
N ILE A 105 4.19 -2.04 -16.44
CA ILE A 105 5.19 -1.81 -15.38
C ILE A 105 5.71 -3.16 -14.90
N LEU A 106 4.84 -4.15 -14.63
CA LEU A 106 5.26 -5.48 -14.21
C LEU A 106 6.26 -6.11 -15.18
N LYS A 107 5.98 -6.05 -16.48
CA LYS A 107 6.87 -6.61 -17.53
C LYS A 107 8.18 -5.85 -17.68
N SER A 108 8.24 -4.59 -17.27
CA SER A 108 9.47 -3.77 -17.38
C SER A 108 10.47 -4.02 -16.25
N ILE A 109 10.06 -4.69 -15.18
CA ILE A 109 10.90 -4.99 -14.01
C ILE A 109 11.46 -6.40 -14.16
N LYS A 110 12.75 -6.53 -14.50
CA LYS A 110 13.41 -7.83 -14.73
C LYS A 110 13.39 -8.73 -13.51
N GLU A 111 13.47 -8.16 -12.32
CA GLU A 111 13.49 -8.86 -11.04
C GLU A 111 12.19 -9.64 -10.79
N THR A 112 11.11 -9.35 -11.50
CA THR A 112 9.85 -10.12 -11.40
C THR A 112 9.98 -11.57 -11.83
N GLN A 113 11.02 -11.91 -12.61
CA GLN A 113 11.28 -13.27 -13.05
C GLN A 113 11.57 -14.26 -11.91
N ILE A 114 11.97 -13.77 -10.72
CA ILE A 114 12.16 -14.60 -9.53
C ILE A 114 10.84 -14.93 -8.80
N LEU A 115 9.74 -14.33 -9.22
CA LEU A 115 8.43 -14.45 -8.59
C LEU A 115 7.58 -15.53 -9.29
N THR A 116 6.83 -16.27 -8.49
CA THR A 116 5.80 -17.18 -8.97
C THR A 116 4.52 -16.39 -9.32
N GLU A 117 3.66 -16.98 -10.16
CA GLU A 117 2.33 -16.41 -10.47
C GLU A 117 1.51 -16.14 -9.20
N LYS A 118 1.55 -17.07 -8.24
CA LYS A 118 0.88 -16.93 -6.95
C LYS A 118 1.39 -15.71 -6.14
N GLU A 119 2.68 -15.42 -6.21
CA GLU A 119 3.27 -14.24 -5.57
C GLU A 119 2.84 -12.95 -6.29
N ILE A 120 2.77 -12.97 -7.61
CA ILE A 120 2.26 -11.84 -8.40
C ILE A 120 0.78 -11.57 -8.09
N ASP A 121 -0.04 -12.60 -7.97
CA ASP A 121 -1.46 -12.44 -7.58
C ASP A 121 -1.60 -11.86 -6.17
N ARG A 122 -0.74 -12.27 -5.24
CA ARG A 122 -0.69 -11.66 -3.91
C ARG A 122 -0.30 -10.18 -3.97
N VAL A 123 0.68 -9.82 -4.81
CA VAL A 123 1.04 -8.41 -5.04
C VAL A 123 -0.16 -7.62 -5.52
N LYS A 124 -0.92 -8.11 -6.51
CA LYS A 124 -2.13 -7.44 -7.02
C LYS A 124 -3.14 -7.16 -5.89
N ILE A 125 -3.40 -8.16 -5.04
CA ILE A 125 -4.35 -8.02 -3.93
C ILE A 125 -3.84 -7.02 -2.90
N LEU A 126 -2.56 -7.10 -2.49
CA LEU A 126 -1.97 -6.18 -1.52
C LEU A 126 -1.92 -4.75 -2.06
N SER A 127 -1.59 -4.59 -3.35
CA SER A 127 -1.61 -3.28 -4.00
C SER A 127 -3.03 -2.70 -4.08
N ALA A 128 -4.05 -3.53 -4.28
CA ALA A 128 -5.43 -3.08 -4.27
C ALA A 128 -5.87 -2.58 -2.88
N PHE A 129 -5.44 -3.23 -1.78
CA PHE A 129 -5.70 -2.72 -0.44
C PHE A 129 -5.01 -1.37 -0.20
N LEU A 130 -3.78 -1.23 -0.67
CA LEU A 130 -3.04 0.02 -0.53
C LEU A 130 -3.65 1.13 -1.39
N ALA A 131 -3.98 0.85 -2.66
CA ALA A 131 -4.63 1.79 -3.56
C ALA A 131 -5.99 2.29 -3.03
N LEU A 132 -6.77 1.37 -2.47
CA LEU A 132 -8.05 1.72 -1.87
C LEU A 132 -7.87 2.60 -0.62
N ALA A 133 -6.90 2.25 0.25
CA ALA A 133 -6.58 3.05 1.43
C ALA A 133 -6.10 4.46 1.04
N GLU A 134 -5.30 4.58 0.00
CA GLU A 134 -4.86 5.83 -0.59
C GLU A 134 -6.04 6.69 -1.06
N SER A 135 -6.93 6.11 -1.87
CA SER A 135 -8.12 6.81 -2.37
C SER A 135 -9.06 7.26 -1.25
N LEU A 136 -9.05 6.60 -0.10
CA LEU A 136 -9.86 6.96 1.06
C LEU A 136 -9.30 8.14 1.86
N ASP A 137 -8.06 8.55 1.62
CA ASP A 137 -7.41 9.70 2.28
C ASP A 137 -6.70 10.62 1.26
N GLU A 138 -7.19 10.68 0.02
CA GLU A 138 -6.56 11.47 -1.06
C GLU A 138 -6.46 12.97 -0.74
N ASN A 139 -7.35 13.47 0.08
CA ASN A 139 -7.32 14.87 0.56
C ASN A 139 -6.49 15.07 1.84
N HIS A 140 -5.89 14.02 2.40
CA HIS A 140 -5.05 14.03 3.61
C HIS A 140 -5.75 14.53 4.88
N GLU A 141 -7.07 14.39 4.97
CA GLU A 141 -7.86 14.87 6.13
C GLU A 141 -8.13 13.81 7.19
N GLN A 142 -7.78 12.53 6.92
CA GLN A 142 -7.92 11.41 7.86
C GLN A 142 -9.34 11.28 8.45
N CYS A 143 -10.35 11.45 7.60
CA CYS A 143 -11.76 11.52 8.02
C CYS A 143 -12.35 10.20 8.46
N ILE A 144 -11.73 9.07 8.16
CA ILE A 144 -12.28 7.74 8.41
C ILE A 144 -11.88 7.26 9.79
N SER A 145 -12.87 6.98 10.63
CA SER A 145 -12.65 6.42 11.96
C SER A 145 -12.52 4.90 11.95
N GLN A 146 -13.21 4.23 11.03
CA GLN A 146 -13.22 2.77 10.95
C GLN A 146 -13.58 2.27 9.55
N VAL A 147 -12.97 1.15 9.17
CA VAL A 147 -13.32 0.37 7.98
C VAL A 147 -13.74 -1.02 8.42
N ILE A 148 -14.95 -1.46 8.04
CA ILE A 148 -15.45 -2.81 8.26
C ILE A 148 -15.62 -3.50 6.91
N CYS A 149 -14.94 -4.62 6.75
CA CYS A 149 -14.96 -5.42 5.53
C CYS A 149 -15.79 -6.67 5.75
N THR A 150 -16.81 -6.87 4.90
CA THR A 150 -17.65 -8.07 4.90
C THR A 150 -17.60 -8.76 3.54
N SER A 151 -17.95 -10.03 3.49
CA SER A 151 -18.01 -10.79 2.24
C SER A 151 -19.25 -11.65 2.19
N THR A 152 -19.81 -11.76 0.99
CA THR A 152 -20.83 -12.74 0.62
C THR A 152 -20.23 -13.67 -0.46
N PRO A 153 -20.90 -14.75 -0.86
CA PRO A 153 -20.41 -15.57 -1.98
C PRO A 153 -20.22 -14.81 -3.29
N SER A 154 -20.92 -13.68 -3.49
CA SER A 154 -20.92 -12.91 -4.74
C SER A 154 -20.35 -11.50 -4.62
N SER A 155 -20.03 -11.01 -3.42
CA SER A 155 -19.56 -9.63 -3.23
C SER A 155 -18.61 -9.48 -2.04
N LEU A 156 -17.74 -8.49 -2.18
CA LEU A 156 -16.94 -7.92 -1.08
C LEU A 156 -17.49 -6.52 -0.79
N ASN A 157 -17.82 -6.25 0.46
CA ASN A 157 -18.40 -4.99 0.87
C ASN A 157 -17.48 -4.30 1.87
N ILE A 158 -17.31 -3.00 1.71
CA ILE A 158 -16.57 -2.14 2.61
C ILE A 158 -17.52 -1.11 3.18
N HIS A 159 -17.63 -1.11 4.50
CA HIS A 159 -18.40 -0.11 5.24
C HIS A 159 -17.42 0.87 5.85
N ILE A 160 -17.57 2.14 5.52
CA ILE A 160 -16.69 3.22 5.94
C ILE A 160 -17.45 4.07 6.97
N TYR A 161 -16.84 4.27 8.13
CA TYR A 161 -17.36 5.11 9.20
C TYR A 161 -16.50 6.36 9.31
N LEU A 162 -17.14 7.53 9.26
CA LEU A 162 -16.47 8.82 9.32
C LEU A 162 -16.38 9.35 10.75
N ASN A 163 -15.41 10.19 11.02
CA ASN A 163 -15.41 11.06 12.18
C ASN A 163 -16.55 12.07 12.05
N ARG A 164 -17.29 12.35 13.14
CA ARG A 164 -18.57 13.08 13.11
C ARG A 164 -18.56 14.48 12.49
N ASP A 165 -17.39 15.10 12.33
CA ASP A 165 -17.26 16.50 11.93
C ASP A 165 -16.88 16.71 10.45
N ASN A 166 -16.72 15.63 9.64
CA ASN A 166 -16.11 15.73 8.30
C ASN A 166 -17.00 15.18 7.17
N PHE A 167 -18.23 15.68 7.05
CA PHE A 167 -19.14 15.24 5.98
C PHE A 167 -18.67 15.64 4.56
N ILE A 168 -17.76 16.62 4.44
CA ILE A 168 -17.30 17.16 3.15
C ILE A 168 -16.25 16.27 2.49
N CYS A 169 -15.58 15.41 3.26
CA CYS A 169 -14.42 14.63 2.84
C CYS A 169 -14.70 13.58 1.74
N LEU A 170 -15.91 13.04 1.68
CA LEU A 170 -16.26 11.97 0.72
C LEU A 170 -16.87 12.47 -0.59
N LEU A 171 -17.26 13.75 -0.70
CA LEU A 171 -17.89 14.30 -1.91
C LEU A 171 -16.89 14.53 -3.06
N TYR A 172 -15.58 14.53 -2.78
CA TYR A 172 -14.53 14.77 -3.78
C TYR A 172 -13.97 13.49 -4.43
N THR A 173 -14.25 12.31 -3.90
CA THR A 173 -13.73 11.05 -4.43
C THR A 173 -14.55 10.45 -5.55
N SER A 174 -15.72 11.02 -5.91
CA SER A 174 -16.61 10.47 -6.93
C SER A 174 -16.34 10.97 -8.36
N ASP A 175 -15.50 11.96 -8.57
CA ASP A 175 -15.29 12.61 -9.88
C ASP A 175 -13.98 12.23 -10.59
N ALA A 176 -13.22 11.27 -10.08
CA ALA A 176 -12.02 10.73 -10.73
C ALA A 176 -12.31 9.35 -11.35
N ALA A 177 -13.23 9.30 -12.33
CA ALA A 177 -13.44 8.15 -13.22
C ALA A 177 -13.01 8.51 -14.64
#